data_66dfa856ff2dc5f4db92629946de6837
#
_entry.id   66dfa856ff2dc5f4db92629946de6837
#
_cell.length_a   1.000
_cell.length_b   1.000
_cell.length_c   1.000
_cell.angle_alpha   90.00
_cell.angle_beta   90.00
_cell.angle_gamma   90.00
#
_symmetry.space_group_name_H-M   'P 1'
#
loop_
_entity.id
_entity.type
_entity.pdbx_description
1 polymer ?
#
loop_
_entity_poly.entity_id
_entity_poly.type
_entity_poly.pdbx_seq_one_letter_code
_entity_poly.pdbx_strand_id
1 'polypeptide(L)'
;VTIVCNFSQPAEGQPALLSADEAGTLFHEFGHGLHNLFKDVHYYGVSGVPRDFVELPSQIMEHWVFEPEVLKVYAKHYQTGEVIPAALIEKLDKSGKYGQGFATTEYLAASLLDMDFHILKDVHDGADVMMFENAVLGERGLLEQIPPRYRTTYFNHTMGGGYTAGYYSYIWAEVLDCDAYEAYKE
;
A
#
# COMPACT_ATOMS: atom_id res chain seq x y z
N VAL A 1 14.52 12.62 9.44
CA VAL A 1 13.57 11.80 8.66
C VAL A 1 13.14 12.62 7.46
N THR A 2 13.15 12.03 6.27
CA THR A 2 12.66 12.63 5.03
C THR A 2 11.56 11.74 4.47
N ILE A 3 10.45 12.35 4.06
CA ILE A 3 9.33 11.68 3.38
C ILE A 3 9.38 12.09 1.92
N VAL A 4 9.25 11.12 1.02
CA VAL A 4 9.24 11.36 -0.43
C VAL A 4 8.01 10.69 -1.02
N CYS A 5 7.18 11.48 -1.70
CA CYS A 5 6.01 11.00 -2.42
C CYS A 5 6.12 11.35 -3.91
N ASN A 6 5.67 10.47 -4.78
CA ASN A 6 5.66 10.66 -6.23
C ASN A 6 4.28 11.14 -6.68
N PHE A 7 3.94 12.38 -6.33
CA PHE A 7 2.65 12.97 -6.72
C PHE A 7 2.65 13.40 -8.19
N SER A 8 1.46 13.38 -8.78
CA SER A 8 1.25 13.83 -10.14
C SER A 8 1.60 15.32 -10.29
N GLN A 9 2.44 15.64 -11.27
CA GLN A 9 2.80 17.03 -11.53
C GLN A 9 1.59 17.77 -12.11
N PRO A 10 1.21 18.93 -11.56
CA PRO A 10 0.12 19.74 -12.11
C PRO A 10 0.48 20.28 -13.49
N ALA A 11 -0.53 20.57 -14.30
CA ALA A 11 -0.33 21.33 -15.54
C ALA A 11 0.17 22.75 -15.23
N GLU A 12 0.88 23.35 -16.19
CA GLU A 12 1.42 24.72 -16.04
C GLU A 12 0.32 25.72 -15.65
N GLY A 13 0.56 26.49 -14.60
CA GLY A 13 -0.39 27.48 -14.06
C GLY A 13 -1.56 26.88 -13.25
N GLN A 14 -1.58 25.57 -13.04
CA GLN A 14 -2.59 24.92 -12.20
C GLN A 14 -2.03 24.60 -10.80
N PRO A 15 -2.88 24.62 -9.76
CA PRO A 15 -2.45 24.18 -8.43
C PRO A 15 -2.19 22.68 -8.40
N ALA A 16 -1.26 22.25 -7.54
CA ALA A 16 -1.04 20.86 -7.24
C ALA A 16 -2.18 20.35 -6.34
N LEU A 17 -3.16 19.65 -6.95
CA LEU A 17 -4.28 19.03 -6.25
C LEU A 17 -4.04 17.52 -6.20
N LEU A 18 -4.09 16.96 -5.01
CA LEU A 18 -3.91 15.52 -4.81
C LEU A 18 -5.23 14.77 -5.11
N SER A 19 -5.12 13.60 -5.71
CA SER A 19 -6.20 12.63 -5.74
C SER A 19 -6.45 12.05 -4.34
N ALA A 20 -7.54 11.31 -4.16
CA ALA A 20 -7.83 10.60 -2.93
C ALA A 20 -6.71 9.59 -2.58
N ASP A 21 -6.22 8.85 -3.58
CA ASP A 21 -5.14 7.87 -3.41
C ASP A 21 -3.80 8.56 -3.06
N GLU A 22 -3.49 9.69 -3.69
CA GLU A 22 -2.28 10.46 -3.35
C GLU A 22 -2.34 11.04 -1.94
N ALA A 23 -3.53 11.44 -1.47
CA ALA A 23 -3.73 11.84 -0.08
C ALA A 23 -3.50 10.65 0.86
N GLY A 24 -4.01 9.46 0.52
CA GLY A 24 -3.71 8.20 1.22
C GLY A 24 -2.22 7.94 1.30
N THR A 25 -1.52 8.03 0.18
CA THR A 25 -0.06 7.86 0.12
C THR A 25 0.68 8.83 1.04
N LEU A 26 0.24 10.10 1.12
CA LEU A 26 0.86 11.07 2.03
C LEU A 26 0.74 10.65 3.50
N PHE A 27 -0.44 10.18 3.91
CA PHE A 27 -0.65 9.69 5.27
C PHE A 27 0.15 8.41 5.53
N HIS A 28 0.19 7.50 4.58
CA HIS A 28 1.00 6.28 4.62
C HIS A 28 2.48 6.60 4.87
N GLU A 29 3.09 7.39 4.02
CA GLU A 29 4.50 7.76 4.16
C GLU A 29 4.76 8.56 5.45
N PHE A 30 3.80 9.37 5.89
CA PHE A 30 3.89 10.05 7.17
C PHE A 30 3.83 9.08 8.35
N GLY A 31 3.10 7.98 8.24
CA GLY A 31 3.10 6.88 9.23
C GLY A 31 4.49 6.27 9.40
N HIS A 32 5.20 5.99 8.32
CA HIS A 32 6.61 5.60 8.36
C HIS A 32 7.50 6.69 9.00
N GLY A 33 7.21 7.95 8.66
CA GLY A 33 7.89 9.11 9.25
C GLY A 33 7.75 9.14 10.76
N LEU A 34 6.52 9.02 11.28
CA LEU A 34 6.21 8.99 12.72
C LEU A 34 6.89 7.82 13.42
N HIS A 35 6.82 6.61 12.84
CA HIS A 35 7.48 5.45 13.39
C HIS A 35 8.98 5.68 13.58
N ASN A 36 9.64 6.31 12.62
CA ASN A 36 11.05 6.64 12.72
C ASN A 36 11.35 7.79 13.69
N LEU A 37 10.46 8.78 13.80
CA LEU A 37 10.61 9.90 14.72
C LEU A 37 10.43 9.49 16.19
N PHE A 38 9.51 8.57 16.46
CA PHE A 38 9.25 8.07 17.80
C PHE A 38 10.13 6.88 18.21
N LYS A 39 11.05 6.46 17.33
CA LYS A 39 11.98 5.39 17.65
C LYS A 39 12.91 5.81 18.80
N ASP A 40 12.71 5.21 19.96
CA ASP A 40 13.52 5.42 21.16
C ASP A 40 14.01 4.07 21.67
N VAL A 41 15.19 3.66 21.24
CA VAL A 41 15.82 2.38 21.63
C VAL A 41 17.16 2.62 22.28
N HIS A 42 17.41 1.90 23.36
CA HIS A 42 18.66 2.04 24.11
C HIS A 42 19.89 1.52 23.33
N TYR A 43 19.71 0.47 22.53
CA TYR A 43 20.78 -0.10 21.71
C TYR A 43 20.42 -0.04 20.23
N TYR A 44 21.33 0.50 19.42
CA TYR A 44 21.14 0.64 17.97
C TYR A 44 20.80 -0.69 17.28
N GLY A 45 21.42 -1.80 17.71
CA GLY A 45 21.19 -3.11 17.11
C GLY A 45 19.76 -3.65 17.22
N VAL A 46 18.92 -3.10 18.13
CA VAL A 46 17.51 -3.48 18.26
C VAL A 46 16.56 -2.44 17.64
N SER A 47 17.08 -1.53 16.85
CA SER A 47 16.30 -0.49 16.16
C SER A 47 15.65 -0.98 14.88
N GLY A 48 15.98 -2.18 14.41
CA GLY A 48 15.37 -2.79 13.23
C GLY A 48 13.92 -3.19 13.49
N VAL A 49 13.10 -3.11 12.42
CA VAL A 49 11.69 -3.49 12.45
C VAL A 49 11.51 -4.72 11.56
N PRO A 50 10.83 -5.78 12.03
CA PRO A 50 10.48 -6.91 11.17
C PRO A 50 9.72 -6.45 9.93
N ARG A 51 9.97 -7.09 8.79
CA ARG A 51 9.36 -6.70 7.50
C ARG A 51 7.84 -6.78 7.55
N ASP A 52 7.29 -7.77 8.21
CA ASP A 52 5.85 -7.99 8.36
C ASP A 52 5.18 -7.11 9.43
N PHE A 53 5.92 -6.18 10.03
CA PHE A 53 5.38 -5.15 10.93
C PHE A 53 5.58 -3.72 10.41
N VAL A 54 6.50 -3.52 9.47
CA VAL A 54 6.94 -2.18 9.04
C VAL A 54 5.80 -1.35 8.43
N GLU A 55 4.80 -2.00 7.85
CA GLU A 55 3.64 -1.34 7.21
C GLU A 55 2.49 -1.04 8.18
N LEU A 56 2.50 -1.56 9.41
CA LEU A 56 1.43 -1.26 10.36
C LEU A 56 1.33 0.24 10.66
N PRO A 57 2.42 0.97 10.99
CA PRO A 57 2.33 2.41 11.26
C PRO A 57 1.92 3.24 10.05
N SER A 58 2.26 2.80 8.84
CA SER A 58 1.89 3.49 7.60
C SER A 58 0.42 3.24 7.25
N GLN A 59 -0.01 1.99 7.23
CA GLN A 59 -1.38 1.61 6.86
C GLN A 59 -2.41 2.10 7.87
N ILE A 60 -2.13 2.08 9.17
CA ILE A 60 -3.07 2.62 10.17
C ILE A 60 -3.33 4.11 9.95
N MET A 61 -2.34 4.88 9.48
CA MET A 61 -2.53 6.30 9.18
C MET A 61 -3.47 6.53 7.99
N GLU A 62 -3.57 5.59 7.06
CA GLU A 62 -4.49 5.70 5.92
C GLU A 62 -5.96 5.73 6.34
N HIS A 63 -6.33 5.07 7.44
CA HIS A 63 -7.70 5.13 7.97
C HIS A 63 -8.16 6.55 8.30
N TRP A 64 -7.24 7.40 8.77
CA TRP A 64 -7.56 8.78 9.14
C TRP A 64 -7.84 9.69 7.96
N VAL A 65 -7.36 9.34 6.75
CA VAL A 65 -7.52 10.17 5.53
C VAL A 65 -8.99 10.47 5.27
N PHE A 66 -9.84 9.47 5.39
CA PHE A 66 -11.26 9.56 5.02
C PHE A 66 -12.18 9.77 6.22
N GLU A 67 -11.63 9.91 7.43
CA GLU A 67 -12.45 10.24 8.59
C GLU A 67 -13.11 11.62 8.42
N PRO A 68 -14.43 11.73 8.64
CA PRO A 68 -15.16 12.97 8.38
C PRO A 68 -14.58 14.21 9.10
N GLU A 69 -14.11 14.04 10.31
CA GLU A 69 -13.52 15.14 11.08
C GLU A 69 -12.17 15.60 10.52
N VAL A 70 -11.38 14.66 10.00
CA VAL A 70 -10.09 14.96 9.37
C VAL A 70 -10.30 15.60 8.00
N LEU A 71 -11.25 15.07 7.20
CA LEU A 71 -11.63 15.66 5.90
C LEU A 71 -12.09 17.12 6.04
N LYS A 72 -12.81 17.48 7.08
CA LYS A 72 -13.21 18.88 7.35
C LYS A 72 -12.01 19.81 7.52
N VAL A 73 -10.88 19.30 7.97
CA VAL A 73 -9.67 20.10 8.19
C VAL A 73 -8.93 20.37 6.87
N TYR A 74 -8.72 19.35 6.05
CA TYR A 74 -7.85 19.46 4.88
C TYR A 74 -8.57 19.44 3.53
N ALA A 75 -9.69 18.72 3.41
CA ALA A 75 -10.41 18.57 2.13
C ALA A 75 -11.29 19.80 1.84
N LYS A 76 -10.64 20.86 1.39
CA LYS A 76 -11.27 22.15 1.09
C LYS A 76 -11.08 22.53 -0.37
N HIS A 77 -12.10 23.16 -0.94
CA HIS A 77 -12.01 23.69 -2.29
C HIS A 77 -10.91 24.77 -2.37
N TYR A 78 -9.95 24.60 -3.26
CA TYR A 78 -8.71 25.38 -3.28
C TYR A 78 -8.91 26.88 -3.53
N GLN A 79 -10.03 27.29 -4.15
CA GLN A 79 -10.36 28.70 -4.37
C GLN A 79 -11.31 29.26 -3.32
N THR A 80 -12.37 28.51 -2.97
CA THR A 80 -13.43 29.03 -2.08
C THR A 80 -13.21 28.72 -0.60
N GLY A 81 -12.38 27.73 -0.29
CA GLY A 81 -12.15 27.25 1.08
C GLY A 81 -13.33 26.42 1.64
N GLU A 82 -14.35 26.16 0.83
CA GLU A 82 -15.50 25.34 1.27
C GLU A 82 -15.06 23.90 1.52
N VAL A 83 -15.56 23.34 2.62
CA VAL A 83 -15.30 21.95 2.99
C VAL A 83 -15.98 21.00 2.01
N ILE A 84 -15.35 19.86 1.76
CA ILE A 84 -15.91 18.80 0.90
C ILE A 84 -17.36 18.46 1.33
N PRO A 85 -18.32 18.41 0.39
CA PRO A 85 -19.70 18.06 0.69
C PRO A 85 -19.83 16.63 1.21
N ALA A 86 -20.68 16.42 2.23
CA ALA A 86 -20.94 15.09 2.82
C ALA A 86 -21.35 14.05 1.76
N ALA A 87 -22.11 14.44 0.75
CA ALA A 87 -22.49 13.54 -0.35
C ALA A 87 -21.30 13.03 -1.19
N LEU A 88 -20.18 13.76 -1.22
CA LEU A 88 -18.95 13.28 -1.87
C LEU A 88 -18.19 12.33 -0.95
N ILE A 89 -18.18 12.57 0.35
CA ILE A 89 -17.59 11.65 1.35
C ILE A 89 -18.28 10.28 1.29
N GLU A 90 -19.62 10.25 1.25
CA GLU A 90 -20.38 9.00 1.10
C GLU A 90 -20.07 8.26 -0.21
N LYS A 91 -19.82 8.99 -1.28
CA LYS A 91 -19.43 8.38 -2.57
C LYS A 91 -18.02 7.80 -2.50
N LEU A 92 -17.09 8.46 -1.84
CA LEU A 92 -15.74 7.94 -1.62
C LEU A 92 -15.77 6.63 -0.81
N ASP A 93 -16.51 6.59 0.30
CA ASP A 93 -16.67 5.37 1.10
C ASP A 93 -17.26 4.20 0.28
N LYS A 94 -18.30 4.47 -0.51
CA LYS A 94 -18.88 3.44 -1.39
C LYS A 94 -17.93 2.98 -2.49
N SER A 95 -17.14 3.91 -3.04
CA SER A 95 -16.16 3.62 -4.09
C SER A 95 -15.05 2.72 -3.58
N GLY A 96 -14.57 2.95 -2.34
CA GLY A 96 -13.53 2.13 -1.74
C GLY A 96 -13.92 0.66 -1.51
N LYS A 97 -15.22 0.37 -1.45
CA LYS A 97 -15.76 -0.99 -1.30
C LYS A 97 -16.01 -1.70 -2.64
N TYR A 98 -15.96 -0.98 -3.75
CA TYR A 98 -16.22 -1.53 -5.07
C TYR A 98 -14.99 -2.27 -5.61
N GLY A 99 -15.20 -3.46 -6.16
CA GLY A 99 -14.13 -4.23 -6.78
C GLY A 99 -13.14 -4.88 -5.80
N GLN A 100 -13.46 -4.95 -4.51
CA GLN A 100 -12.56 -5.46 -3.46
C GLN A 100 -12.09 -6.90 -3.72
N GLY A 101 -12.97 -7.76 -4.27
CA GLY A 101 -12.58 -9.11 -4.66
C GLY A 101 -11.49 -9.12 -5.73
N PHE A 102 -11.56 -8.22 -6.72
CA PHE A 102 -10.53 -8.07 -7.73
C PHE A 102 -9.21 -7.60 -7.09
N ALA A 103 -9.24 -6.51 -6.33
CA ALA A 103 -8.06 -5.92 -5.70
C ALA A 103 -7.34 -6.91 -4.77
N THR A 104 -8.10 -7.65 -3.95
CA THR A 104 -7.54 -8.66 -3.05
C THR A 104 -6.94 -9.83 -3.83
N THR A 105 -7.60 -10.30 -4.90
CA THR A 105 -7.08 -11.41 -5.72
C THR A 105 -5.79 -11.01 -6.44
N GLU A 106 -5.75 -9.84 -7.04
CA GLU A 106 -4.58 -9.27 -7.69
C GLU A 106 -3.39 -9.18 -6.71
N TYR A 107 -3.66 -8.75 -5.49
CA TYR A 107 -2.66 -8.60 -4.44
C TYR A 107 -2.15 -9.95 -3.92
N LEU A 108 -3.05 -10.90 -3.66
CA LEU A 108 -2.71 -12.26 -3.26
C LEU A 108 -1.89 -12.97 -4.34
N ALA A 109 -2.25 -12.79 -5.61
CA ALA A 109 -1.49 -13.36 -6.72
C ALA A 109 -0.02 -12.88 -6.71
N ALA A 110 0.21 -11.59 -6.49
CA ALA A 110 1.57 -11.06 -6.38
C ALA A 110 2.31 -11.59 -5.14
N SER A 111 1.63 -11.72 -4.00
CA SER A 111 2.23 -12.25 -2.77
C SER A 111 2.61 -13.74 -2.90
N LEU A 112 1.77 -14.52 -3.56
CA LEU A 112 2.04 -15.93 -3.83
C LEU A 112 3.16 -16.10 -4.87
N LEU A 113 3.17 -15.27 -5.89
CA LEU A 113 4.24 -15.25 -6.89
C LEU A 113 5.60 -14.94 -6.27
N ASP A 114 5.65 -13.97 -5.34
CA ASP A 114 6.85 -13.68 -4.56
C ASP A 114 7.34 -14.93 -3.81
N MET A 115 6.46 -15.62 -3.12
CA MET A 115 6.80 -16.85 -2.40
C MET A 115 7.28 -17.95 -3.36
N ASP A 116 6.61 -18.14 -4.49
CA ASP A 116 6.96 -19.17 -5.46
C ASP A 116 8.37 -18.96 -6.05
N PHE A 117 8.77 -17.70 -6.32
CA PHE A 117 10.13 -17.40 -6.73
C PHE A 117 11.16 -17.73 -5.63
N HIS A 118 10.84 -17.43 -4.38
CA HIS A 118 11.84 -17.52 -3.30
C HIS A 118 11.91 -18.88 -2.59
N ILE A 119 11.05 -19.83 -2.95
CA ILE A 119 11.19 -21.26 -2.56
C ILE A 119 11.95 -22.09 -3.62
N LEU A 120 12.29 -21.52 -4.77
CA LEU A 120 13.07 -22.21 -5.77
C LEU A 120 14.44 -22.59 -5.20
N LYS A 121 14.85 -23.83 -5.41
CA LYS A 121 16.17 -24.34 -4.96
C LYS A 121 17.27 -24.04 -5.99
N ASP A 122 16.90 -24.04 -7.26
CA ASP A 122 17.80 -23.82 -8.36
C ASP A 122 17.23 -22.75 -9.29
N VAL A 123 18.07 -21.78 -9.65
CA VAL A 123 17.77 -20.78 -10.67
C VAL A 123 18.68 -21.07 -11.85
N HIS A 124 18.08 -21.35 -13.00
CA HIS A 124 18.81 -21.58 -14.22
C HIS A 124 18.99 -20.28 -15.01
N ASP A 125 20.19 -20.00 -15.46
CA ASP A 125 20.47 -18.92 -16.40
C ASP A 125 19.61 -19.08 -17.66
N GLY A 126 18.93 -18.00 -18.07
CA GLY A 126 18.03 -18.02 -19.22
C GLY A 126 16.63 -18.58 -18.96
N ALA A 127 16.25 -18.78 -17.70
CA ALA A 127 14.86 -19.13 -17.36
C ALA A 127 13.90 -18.05 -17.85
N ASP A 128 12.81 -18.46 -18.52
CA ASP A 128 11.73 -17.56 -18.92
C ASP A 128 10.85 -17.25 -17.69
N VAL A 129 11.09 -16.09 -17.10
CA VAL A 129 10.38 -15.64 -15.89
C VAL A 129 8.88 -15.48 -16.12
N MET A 130 8.45 -15.13 -17.35
CA MET A 130 7.05 -14.99 -17.68
C MET A 130 6.37 -16.35 -17.82
N MET A 131 7.09 -17.34 -18.34
CA MET A 131 6.58 -18.71 -18.41
C MET A 131 6.42 -19.30 -17.00
N PHE A 132 7.35 -19.04 -16.09
CA PHE A 132 7.25 -19.43 -14.68
C PHE A 132 6.05 -18.76 -14.02
N GLU A 133 5.91 -17.43 -14.13
CA GLU A 133 4.78 -16.67 -13.59
C GLU A 133 3.44 -17.26 -14.04
N ASN A 134 3.27 -17.46 -15.35
CA ASN A 134 2.03 -17.98 -15.89
C ASN A 134 1.74 -19.40 -15.41
N ALA A 135 2.75 -20.25 -15.27
CA ALA A 135 2.60 -21.62 -14.79
C ALA A 135 2.14 -21.64 -13.32
N VAL A 136 2.84 -20.97 -12.41
CA VAL A 136 2.52 -21.02 -10.98
C VAL A 136 1.19 -20.34 -10.65
N LEU A 137 0.87 -19.23 -11.31
CA LEU A 137 -0.42 -18.54 -11.11
C LEU A 137 -1.58 -19.36 -11.70
N GLY A 138 -1.37 -20.02 -12.85
CA GLY A 138 -2.34 -20.94 -13.46
C GLY A 138 -2.62 -22.16 -12.58
N GLU A 139 -1.59 -22.78 -12.01
CA GLU A 139 -1.73 -23.89 -11.06
C GLU A 139 -2.52 -23.49 -9.80
N ARG A 140 -2.42 -22.25 -9.37
CA ARG A 140 -3.19 -21.68 -8.25
C ARG A 140 -4.62 -21.29 -8.63
N GLY A 141 -4.99 -21.42 -9.90
CA GLY A 141 -6.34 -21.12 -10.40
C GLY A 141 -6.64 -19.65 -10.59
N LEU A 142 -5.60 -18.81 -10.77
CA LEU A 142 -5.82 -17.39 -11.08
C LEU A 142 -6.55 -17.26 -12.42
N LEU A 143 -7.60 -16.45 -12.44
CA LEU A 143 -8.36 -16.15 -13.65
C LEU A 143 -7.50 -15.32 -14.63
N GLU A 144 -7.54 -15.62 -15.90
CA GLU A 144 -6.81 -14.90 -16.95
C GLU A 144 -7.11 -13.39 -16.99
N GLN A 145 -8.33 -13.00 -16.54
CA GLN A 145 -8.78 -11.61 -16.49
C GLN A 145 -8.21 -10.83 -15.31
N ILE A 146 -7.55 -11.50 -14.37
CA ILE A 146 -6.96 -10.88 -13.17
C ILE A 146 -5.44 -11.06 -13.26
N PRO A 147 -4.68 -10.06 -13.72
CA PRO A 147 -3.23 -10.11 -13.65
C PRO A 147 -2.75 -9.98 -12.20
N PRO A 148 -1.58 -10.50 -11.85
CA PRO A 148 -0.98 -10.16 -10.55
C PRO A 148 -0.70 -8.65 -10.49
N ARG A 149 -0.80 -8.06 -9.31
CA ARG A 149 -0.54 -6.62 -9.08
C ARG A 149 0.78 -6.12 -9.69
N TYR A 150 1.80 -6.97 -9.66
CA TYR A 150 3.07 -6.76 -10.34
C TYR A 150 3.41 -7.99 -11.18
N ARG A 151 3.81 -7.75 -12.44
CA ARG A 151 4.43 -8.79 -13.26
C ARG A 151 5.89 -8.89 -12.86
N THR A 152 6.45 -10.08 -12.94
CA THR A 152 7.84 -10.39 -12.52
C THR A 152 8.86 -9.37 -13.03
N THR A 153 8.72 -8.90 -14.26
CA THR A 153 9.67 -8.00 -14.93
C THR A 153 9.78 -6.60 -14.32
N TYR A 154 8.80 -6.18 -13.51
CA TYR A 154 8.80 -4.88 -12.83
C TYR A 154 8.40 -4.98 -11.34
N PHE A 155 8.48 -6.17 -10.76
CA PHE A 155 8.17 -6.39 -9.34
C PHE A 155 9.34 -5.95 -8.45
N ASN A 156 9.61 -4.65 -8.44
CA ASN A 156 10.75 -4.10 -7.73
C ASN A 156 10.74 -4.36 -6.21
N HIS A 157 9.57 -4.34 -5.57
CA HIS A 157 9.44 -4.61 -4.12
C HIS A 157 10.20 -5.87 -3.71
N THR A 158 9.99 -6.93 -4.46
CA THR A 158 10.46 -8.28 -4.15
C THR A 158 11.80 -8.61 -4.78
N MET A 159 12.06 -8.11 -6.02
CA MET A 159 13.28 -8.42 -6.75
C MET A 159 14.47 -7.50 -6.43
N GLY A 160 14.24 -6.34 -5.80
CA GLY A 160 15.29 -5.38 -5.48
C GLY A 160 14.96 -4.41 -4.35
N GLY A 161 13.71 -4.33 -3.92
CA GLY A 161 13.21 -3.34 -2.96
C GLY A 161 13.22 -3.76 -1.49
N GLY A 162 13.71 -4.94 -1.15
CA GLY A 162 13.80 -5.41 0.24
C GLY A 162 12.57 -6.14 0.77
N TYR A 163 11.60 -6.50 -0.09
CA TYR A 163 10.44 -7.35 0.23
C TYR A 163 10.58 -8.77 -0.32
N THR A 164 11.78 -9.27 -0.45
CA THR A 164 12.08 -10.65 -0.87
C THR A 164 11.39 -11.66 0.02
N ALA A 165 10.52 -12.50 -0.52
CA ALA A 165 9.63 -13.41 0.21
C ALA A 165 8.82 -12.70 1.31
N GLY A 166 8.55 -11.42 1.14
CA GLY A 166 7.96 -10.55 2.15
C GLY A 166 6.82 -9.65 1.65
N TYR A 167 6.37 -9.82 0.41
CA TYR A 167 5.30 -8.96 -0.12
C TYR A 167 3.95 -9.18 0.59
N TYR A 168 3.73 -10.34 1.18
CA TYR A 168 2.57 -10.63 2.04
C TYR A 168 2.44 -9.67 3.24
N SER A 169 3.51 -8.97 3.59
CA SER A 169 3.58 -8.09 4.76
C SER A 169 2.50 -7.02 4.79
N TYR A 170 2.08 -6.51 3.63
CA TYR A 170 1.01 -5.52 3.54
C TYR A 170 -0.35 -6.10 3.94
N ILE A 171 -0.67 -7.34 3.50
CA ILE A 171 -1.92 -8.01 3.89
C ILE A 171 -1.89 -8.32 5.39
N TRP A 172 -0.75 -8.75 5.91
CA TRP A 172 -0.58 -9.03 7.33
C TRP A 172 -0.72 -7.76 8.17
N ALA A 173 -0.09 -6.67 7.74
CA ALA A 173 -0.20 -5.37 8.39
C ALA A 173 -1.63 -4.83 8.35
N GLU A 174 -2.39 -5.04 7.25
CA GLU A 174 -3.80 -4.63 7.14
C GLU A 174 -4.68 -5.30 8.20
N VAL A 175 -4.44 -6.58 8.51
CA VAL A 175 -5.15 -7.25 9.62
C VAL A 175 -4.86 -6.56 10.95
N LEU A 176 -3.60 -6.20 11.19
CA LEU A 176 -3.18 -5.58 12.45
C LEU A 176 -3.62 -4.11 12.55
N ASP A 177 -3.54 -3.36 11.46
CA ASP A 177 -3.93 -1.96 11.45
C ASP A 177 -5.43 -1.76 11.62
N CYS A 178 -6.24 -2.62 10.99
CA CYS A 178 -7.68 -2.63 11.17
C CYS A 178 -8.08 -2.92 12.63
N ASP A 179 -7.45 -3.92 13.25
CA ASP A 179 -7.69 -4.25 14.66
C ASP A 179 -7.27 -3.11 15.59
N ALA A 180 -6.10 -2.54 15.36
CA ALA A 180 -5.60 -1.40 16.12
C ALA A 180 -6.46 -0.14 15.93
N TYR A 181 -6.94 0.11 14.71
CA TYR A 181 -7.79 1.27 14.42
C TYR A 181 -9.14 1.20 15.11
N GLU A 182 -9.74 0.02 15.26
CA GLU A 182 -11.00 -0.14 16.01
C GLU A 182 -10.85 0.32 17.47
N ALA A 183 -9.68 0.11 18.08
CA ALA A 183 -9.42 0.60 19.44
C ALA A 183 -9.44 2.14 19.58
N TYR A 184 -9.26 2.88 18.48
CA TYR A 184 -9.37 4.34 18.48
C TYR A 184 -10.81 4.85 18.32
N LYS A 185 -11.76 3.96 18.00
CA LYS A 185 -13.18 4.30 17.86
C LYS A 185 -13.96 4.12 19.17
N GLU A 186 -13.38 3.41 20.14
CA GLU A 186 -13.92 3.22 21.49
C GLU A 186 -13.64 4.44 22.39
#